data_8c86c2fa6f74ce9e537ece742db79d05
#
_entry.id   8c86c2fa6f74ce9e537ece742db79d05
#
_cell.length_a   1.000
_cell.length_b   1.000
_cell.length_c   1.000
_cell.angle_alpha   90.00
_cell.angle_beta   90.00
_cell.angle_gamma   90.00
#
_symmetry.space_group_name_H-M   'P 1'
#
loop_
_entity.id
_entity.type
_entity.pdbx_description
1 polymer ?
#
loop_
_entity_poly.entity_id
_entity_poly.type
_entity_poly.pdbx_seq_one_letter_code
_entity_poly.pdbx_strand_id
1 'polypeptide(L)'
;MKTVDISDWGEILVSDLFEHIERGKGSVTGSLMDGDTPYIAASFTNNGYVRDVEDIDGSLTSKGNCVAMIVDGNGGLGRNIYQADPFVGSSNLQLGYHHRLNQWNGLFLVTCLNKSFERYNYSFAWKRTGEAFANETVFLPVLTDGSPDWDAMEQTMRSVVDRQKSKLGVVSELVKSACTPVDVSPWANFRIDQLFNVVKGSRLRSTDRSPGDIPYVGASQFNNGITHYIGNDEHIHPGGVLTVCYNGPVGTTFYQPEAFWATDDVNVLYPLSTVSPETLLFIAPIIEKVGSNYAYIDKWKLEDMKAANIKLPVDVTGAPDWAFMESAMKTLLEQKAADLNVLQQLLPQSEVQGVV
;
A
#
# COMPACT_ATOMS: atom_id res chain seq x y z
N MET A 1 6.28 1.25 -22.10
CA MET A 1 7.24 0.15 -21.80
C MET A 1 7.88 -0.30 -23.10
N LYS A 2 9.23 -0.41 -23.18
CA LYS A 2 9.78 -1.23 -24.26
C LYS A 2 9.32 -2.65 -24.00
N THR A 3 8.59 -3.24 -24.90
CA THR A 3 8.26 -4.67 -24.89
C THR A 3 9.58 -5.44 -24.84
N VAL A 4 9.66 -6.39 -23.92
CA VAL A 4 10.79 -7.34 -23.90
C VAL A 4 10.70 -8.13 -25.19
N ASP A 5 11.81 -8.17 -25.95
CA ASP A 5 11.88 -9.03 -27.11
C ASP A 5 11.92 -10.48 -26.59
N ILE A 6 11.00 -11.29 -27.07
CA ILE A 6 10.84 -12.70 -26.68
C ILE A 6 11.07 -13.65 -27.87
N SER A 7 11.71 -13.16 -28.95
CA SER A 7 11.99 -13.98 -30.14
C SER A 7 12.89 -15.18 -29.84
N ASP A 8 13.78 -15.04 -28.88
CA ASP A 8 14.74 -16.07 -28.47
C ASP A 8 14.28 -16.84 -27.20
N TRP A 9 12.97 -16.83 -26.92
CA TRP A 9 12.41 -17.55 -25.78
C TRP A 9 11.88 -18.92 -26.21
N GLY A 10 12.02 -19.89 -25.32
CA GLY A 10 11.51 -21.27 -25.50
C GLY A 10 10.69 -21.73 -24.31
N GLU A 11 9.92 -22.76 -24.54
CA GLU A 11 9.09 -23.40 -23.51
C GLU A 11 9.91 -24.51 -22.83
N ILE A 12 10.00 -24.48 -21.50
CA ILE A 12 10.80 -25.40 -20.68
C ILE A 12 9.90 -26.01 -19.61
N LEU A 13 10.03 -27.29 -19.35
CA LEU A 13 9.37 -27.94 -18.22
C LEU A 13 9.92 -27.36 -16.89
N VAL A 14 9.02 -27.04 -15.98
CA VAL A 14 9.42 -26.46 -14.68
C VAL A 14 10.28 -27.44 -13.87
N SER A 15 10.03 -28.75 -13.99
CA SER A 15 10.84 -29.80 -13.40
C SER A 15 12.31 -29.78 -13.88
N ASP A 16 12.52 -29.43 -15.15
CA ASP A 16 13.86 -29.46 -15.78
C ASP A 16 14.70 -28.21 -15.47
N LEU A 17 14.07 -27.20 -14.87
CA LEU A 17 14.78 -25.98 -14.42
C LEU A 17 15.62 -26.19 -13.18
N PHE A 18 15.41 -27.28 -12.44
CA PHE A 18 16.01 -27.49 -11.14
C PHE A 18 16.76 -28.81 -11.10
N GLU A 19 18.03 -28.77 -10.62
CA GLU A 19 18.82 -29.99 -10.39
C GLU A 19 18.32 -30.79 -9.18
N HIS A 20 17.68 -30.08 -8.24
CA HIS A 20 17.13 -30.67 -7.04
C HIS A 20 15.84 -29.96 -6.65
N ILE A 21 14.83 -30.74 -6.31
CA ILE A 21 13.58 -30.25 -5.75
C ILE A 21 13.33 -30.99 -4.44
N GLU A 22 13.18 -30.26 -3.35
CA GLU A 22 12.80 -30.82 -2.05
C GLU A 22 11.51 -30.22 -1.52
N ARG A 23 10.87 -30.89 -0.60
CA ARG A 23 9.66 -30.37 0.08
C ARG A 23 10.07 -29.59 1.32
N GLY A 24 9.40 -28.46 1.59
CA GLY A 24 9.54 -27.75 2.86
C GLY A 24 9.21 -28.67 4.05
N LYS A 25 10.01 -28.57 5.12
CA LYS A 25 10.01 -29.49 6.25
C LYS A 25 9.22 -28.98 7.45
N GLY A 26 8.81 -27.69 7.42
CA GLY A 26 8.06 -27.03 8.48
C GLY A 26 6.65 -27.59 8.59
N SER A 27 6.23 -27.88 9.83
CA SER A 27 4.86 -28.20 10.20
C SER A 27 3.98 -26.95 10.22
N VAL A 28 2.74 -27.08 10.71
CA VAL A 28 1.82 -25.92 10.89
C VAL A 28 2.44 -24.94 11.88
N THR A 29 2.46 -23.63 11.52
CA THR A 29 3.08 -22.56 12.32
C THR A 29 2.72 -22.55 13.79
N GLY A 30 1.48 -22.92 14.13
CA GLY A 30 1.00 -22.95 15.52
C GLY A 30 1.65 -24.02 16.42
N SER A 31 2.37 -24.99 15.83
CA SER A 31 3.08 -26.04 16.57
C SER A 31 4.58 -25.75 16.76
N LEU A 32 5.10 -24.67 16.18
CA LEU A 32 6.50 -24.26 16.29
C LEU A 32 6.63 -23.16 17.36
N MET A 33 7.71 -23.19 18.13
CA MET A 33 8.02 -22.14 19.10
C MET A 33 8.61 -20.89 18.39
N ASP A 34 8.53 -19.74 19.06
CA ASP A 34 9.17 -18.51 18.59
C ASP A 34 10.70 -18.66 18.64
N GLY A 35 11.41 -18.16 17.63
CA GLY A 35 12.87 -18.26 17.50
C GLY A 35 13.42 -17.25 16.53
N ASP A 36 14.54 -17.56 15.89
CA ASP A 36 15.32 -16.65 15.03
C ASP A 36 15.35 -17.08 13.55
N THR A 37 14.68 -18.17 13.18
CA THR A 37 14.68 -18.66 11.80
C THR A 37 13.38 -18.29 11.09
N PRO A 38 13.43 -17.58 9.95
CA PRO A 38 12.23 -17.20 9.21
C PRO A 38 11.38 -18.41 8.80
N TYR A 39 10.07 -18.36 9.08
CA TYR A 39 9.12 -19.34 8.59
C TYR A 39 8.38 -18.83 7.36
N ILE A 40 8.52 -19.57 6.28
CA ILE A 40 7.89 -19.27 4.98
C ILE A 40 6.71 -20.21 4.75
N ALA A 41 5.52 -19.62 4.69
CA ALA A 41 4.28 -20.34 4.44
C ALA A 41 3.88 -20.35 2.96
N ALA A 42 2.84 -21.13 2.65
CA ALA A 42 2.19 -21.14 1.33
C ALA A 42 1.32 -19.89 1.14
N SER A 43 1.94 -18.71 1.22
CA SER A 43 1.33 -17.39 1.06
C SER A 43 2.06 -16.58 0.01
N PHE A 44 1.34 -15.82 -0.79
CA PHE A 44 1.94 -14.93 -1.79
C PHE A 44 2.24 -13.52 -1.23
N THR A 45 1.69 -13.17 -0.08
CA THR A 45 1.94 -11.88 0.60
C THR A 45 3.23 -11.94 1.41
N ASN A 46 3.89 -10.80 1.57
CA ASN A 46 5.11 -10.64 2.36
C ASN A 46 6.21 -11.67 2.03
N ASN A 47 6.37 -12.02 0.74
CA ASN A 47 7.29 -13.06 0.27
C ASN A 47 7.15 -14.41 1.02
N GLY A 48 5.92 -14.73 1.48
CA GLY A 48 5.60 -15.95 2.24
C GLY A 48 5.97 -15.90 3.72
N TYR A 49 6.68 -14.88 4.18
CA TYR A 49 7.09 -14.74 5.58
C TYR A 49 5.89 -14.55 6.51
N VAL A 50 5.89 -15.31 7.59
CA VAL A 50 4.83 -15.25 8.63
C VAL A 50 5.40 -14.75 9.97
N ARG A 51 6.46 -15.39 10.47
CA ARG A 51 7.15 -15.07 11.72
C ARG A 51 8.47 -15.83 11.80
N ASP A 52 9.27 -15.55 12.81
CA ASP A 52 10.44 -16.35 13.11
C ASP A 52 10.07 -17.52 14.04
N VAL A 53 10.71 -18.68 13.84
CA VAL A 53 10.47 -19.93 14.58
C VAL A 53 11.77 -20.52 15.05
N GLU A 54 11.68 -21.36 16.09
CA GLU A 54 12.81 -22.11 16.62
C GLU A 54 13.07 -23.38 15.77
N ASP A 55 14.32 -23.60 15.41
CA ASP A 55 14.84 -24.84 14.80
C ASP A 55 16.11 -25.27 15.52
N ILE A 56 15.93 -25.97 16.65
CA ILE A 56 16.99 -26.29 17.65
C ILE A 56 18.15 -27.05 17.01
N ASP A 57 17.89 -28.00 16.11
CA ASP A 57 18.89 -28.88 15.52
C ASP A 57 19.17 -28.58 14.05
N GLY A 58 18.52 -27.55 13.51
CA GLY A 58 18.66 -27.16 12.10
C GLY A 58 18.01 -28.13 11.10
N SER A 59 17.25 -29.13 11.57
CA SER A 59 16.69 -30.18 10.71
C SER A 59 15.53 -29.68 9.84
N LEU A 60 14.83 -28.64 10.26
CA LEU A 60 13.71 -28.03 9.54
C LEU A 60 14.18 -26.98 8.53
N THR A 61 15.36 -26.40 8.73
CA THR A 61 15.88 -25.33 7.90
C THR A 61 16.26 -25.83 6.52
N SER A 62 15.74 -25.18 5.51
CA SER A 62 16.09 -25.36 4.11
C SER A 62 17.12 -24.28 3.70
N LYS A 63 17.93 -24.59 2.71
CA LYS A 63 18.92 -23.63 2.18
C LYS A 63 18.19 -22.49 1.47
N GLY A 64 18.74 -21.28 1.58
CA GLY A 64 18.36 -20.16 0.73
C GLY A 64 18.80 -20.35 -0.72
N ASN A 65 18.69 -19.28 -1.50
CA ASN A 65 18.95 -19.26 -2.94
C ASN A 65 18.14 -20.33 -3.68
N CYS A 66 16.83 -20.32 -3.46
CA CYS A 66 15.92 -21.27 -4.09
C CYS A 66 14.62 -20.58 -4.58
N VAL A 67 13.92 -21.26 -5.48
CA VAL A 67 12.55 -20.92 -5.86
C VAL A 67 11.59 -21.78 -5.03
N ALA A 68 10.80 -21.14 -4.16
CA ALA A 68 9.76 -21.80 -3.40
C ALA A 68 8.45 -21.75 -4.20
N MET A 69 8.01 -22.93 -4.62
CA MET A 69 6.79 -23.15 -5.43
C MET A 69 5.66 -23.59 -4.52
N ILE A 70 4.57 -22.82 -4.47
CA ILE A 70 3.41 -23.11 -3.62
C ILE A 70 2.54 -24.16 -4.33
N VAL A 71 2.51 -25.37 -3.76
CA VAL A 71 1.83 -26.52 -4.37
C VAL A 71 0.50 -26.85 -3.72
N ASP A 72 0.24 -26.33 -2.52
CA ASP A 72 -1.01 -26.47 -1.78
C ASP A 72 -1.21 -25.26 -0.84
N GLY A 73 -2.46 -25.00 -0.42
CA GLY A 73 -2.80 -23.94 0.54
C GLY A 73 -3.75 -22.87 -0.03
N ASN A 74 -4.44 -22.16 0.87
CA ASN A 74 -5.52 -21.24 0.49
C ASN A 74 -5.07 -19.83 0.10
N GLY A 75 -3.78 -19.48 0.22
CA GLY A 75 -3.34 -18.09 0.06
C GLY A 75 -2.45 -17.82 -1.14
N GLY A 76 -1.93 -18.85 -1.82
CA GLY A 76 -0.94 -18.62 -2.87
C GLY A 76 -0.71 -19.81 -3.80
N LEU A 77 -1.61 -20.79 -3.78
CA LEU A 77 -1.50 -22.01 -4.60
C LEU A 77 -1.16 -21.68 -6.07
N GLY A 78 -0.11 -22.33 -6.57
CA GLY A 78 0.44 -22.13 -7.92
C GLY A 78 1.41 -20.97 -8.05
N ARG A 79 1.50 -20.08 -7.07
CA ARG A 79 2.47 -18.98 -7.06
C ARG A 79 3.87 -19.44 -6.69
N ASN A 80 4.85 -18.63 -7.03
CA ASN A 80 6.28 -18.88 -6.82
C ASN A 80 6.91 -17.67 -6.15
N ILE A 81 7.84 -17.90 -5.24
CA ILE A 81 8.59 -16.86 -4.53
C ILE A 81 10.06 -17.24 -4.49
N TYR A 82 10.94 -16.25 -4.61
CA TYR A 82 12.38 -16.46 -4.46
C TYR A 82 12.77 -16.23 -3.00
N GLN A 83 13.52 -17.18 -2.43
CA GLN A 83 14.08 -17.09 -1.10
C GLN A 83 15.60 -17.02 -1.17
N ALA A 84 16.16 -15.89 -0.72
CA ALA A 84 17.60 -15.65 -0.74
C ALA A 84 18.32 -16.35 0.41
N ASP A 85 17.74 -16.26 1.61
CA ASP A 85 18.34 -16.71 2.87
C ASP A 85 17.77 -18.04 3.34
N PRO A 86 18.44 -18.77 4.24
CA PRO A 86 17.91 -19.99 4.86
C PRO A 86 16.62 -19.72 5.64
N PHE A 87 15.72 -20.70 5.63
CA PHE A 87 14.38 -20.57 6.24
C PHE A 87 13.77 -21.95 6.57
N VAL A 88 12.78 -21.97 7.44
CA VAL A 88 11.89 -23.12 7.65
C VAL A 88 10.72 -23.01 6.68
N GLY A 89 10.70 -23.86 5.66
CA GLY A 89 9.64 -23.88 4.65
C GLY A 89 8.46 -24.75 5.06
N SER A 90 7.22 -24.25 4.91
CA SER A 90 6.01 -25.04 5.07
C SER A 90 6.04 -26.27 4.16
N SER A 91 5.46 -27.39 4.62
CA SER A 91 5.28 -28.62 3.82
C SER A 91 4.41 -28.44 2.56
N ASN A 92 3.78 -27.29 2.38
CA ASN A 92 3.03 -26.91 1.18
C ASN A 92 3.90 -26.23 0.10
N LEU A 93 5.21 -26.16 0.31
CA LEU A 93 6.19 -25.64 -0.62
C LEU A 93 7.02 -26.76 -1.23
N GLN A 94 7.31 -26.65 -2.52
CA GLN A 94 8.42 -27.34 -3.18
C GLN A 94 9.53 -26.31 -3.45
N LEU A 95 10.76 -26.67 -3.12
CA LEU A 95 11.93 -25.80 -3.14
C LEU A 95 12.85 -26.28 -4.26
N GLY A 96 12.96 -25.49 -5.33
CA GLY A 96 13.78 -25.80 -6.48
C GLY A 96 15.14 -25.12 -6.40
N TYR A 97 16.22 -25.89 -6.60
CA TYR A 97 17.61 -25.46 -6.54
C TYR A 97 18.32 -25.72 -7.87
N HIS A 98 19.20 -24.81 -8.24
CA HIS A 98 20.09 -24.96 -9.38
C HIS A 98 21.39 -24.21 -9.11
N HIS A 99 22.56 -24.74 -9.52
CA HIS A 99 23.85 -24.13 -9.24
C HIS A 99 24.05 -22.76 -9.91
N ARG A 100 23.37 -22.50 -11.05
CA ARG A 100 23.37 -21.21 -11.74
C ARG A 100 22.37 -20.19 -11.12
N LEU A 101 21.48 -20.65 -10.22
CA LEU A 101 20.48 -19.78 -9.61
C LEU A 101 21.17 -18.73 -8.72
N ASN A 102 20.74 -17.50 -8.84
CA ASN A 102 21.13 -16.39 -7.99
C ASN A 102 19.93 -15.43 -7.81
N GLN A 103 20.09 -14.44 -6.96
CA GLN A 103 19.03 -13.46 -6.66
C GLN A 103 18.41 -12.83 -7.92
N TRP A 104 19.20 -12.52 -8.95
CA TRP A 104 18.73 -11.79 -10.12
C TRP A 104 17.94 -12.67 -11.08
N ASN A 105 18.53 -13.78 -11.50
CA ASN A 105 17.85 -14.73 -12.37
C ASN A 105 16.71 -15.45 -11.63
N GLY A 106 16.80 -15.65 -10.32
CA GLY A 106 15.72 -16.17 -9.48
C GLY A 106 14.50 -15.26 -9.45
N LEU A 107 14.67 -13.95 -9.30
CA LEU A 107 13.57 -12.98 -9.39
C LEU A 107 12.95 -12.92 -10.80
N PHE A 108 13.78 -13.01 -11.84
CA PHE A 108 13.28 -13.11 -13.22
C PHE A 108 12.45 -14.37 -13.42
N LEU A 109 13.00 -15.51 -13.03
CA LEU A 109 12.36 -16.82 -13.15
C LEU A 109 11.00 -16.86 -12.42
N VAL A 110 10.95 -16.38 -11.18
CA VAL A 110 9.71 -16.29 -10.41
C VAL A 110 8.67 -15.41 -11.10
N THR A 111 9.08 -14.32 -11.76
CA THR A 111 8.17 -13.46 -12.52
C THR A 111 7.57 -14.22 -13.69
N CYS A 112 8.37 -14.96 -14.46
CA CYS A 112 7.91 -15.76 -15.58
C CYS A 112 7.03 -16.93 -15.14
N LEU A 113 7.40 -17.65 -14.08
CA LEU A 113 6.62 -18.73 -13.49
C LEU A 113 5.24 -18.23 -13.01
N ASN A 114 5.20 -17.08 -12.35
CA ASN A 114 3.94 -16.48 -11.88
C ASN A 114 3.06 -16.00 -13.04
N LYS A 115 3.65 -15.59 -14.16
CA LYS A 115 2.90 -15.24 -15.36
C LYS A 115 2.36 -16.50 -16.08
N SER A 116 3.16 -17.55 -16.16
CA SER A 116 2.77 -18.83 -16.75
C SER A 116 1.67 -19.54 -15.95
N PHE A 117 1.67 -19.38 -14.63
CA PHE A 117 0.66 -19.91 -13.72
C PHE A 117 -0.76 -19.56 -14.15
N GLU A 118 -1.01 -18.38 -14.71
CA GLU A 118 -2.35 -17.95 -15.17
C GLU A 118 -2.98 -18.92 -16.18
N ARG A 119 -2.19 -19.78 -16.82
CA ARG A 119 -2.67 -20.79 -17.78
C ARG A 119 -3.24 -22.04 -17.10
N TYR A 120 -2.79 -22.35 -15.86
CA TYR A 120 -3.05 -23.64 -15.21
C TYR A 120 -4.26 -23.66 -14.30
N ASN A 121 -4.80 -22.48 -13.89
CA ASN A 121 -6.00 -22.34 -13.06
C ASN A 121 -6.02 -23.25 -11.82
N TYR A 122 -4.88 -23.40 -11.14
CA TYR A 122 -4.79 -24.18 -9.91
C TYR A 122 -5.78 -23.72 -8.87
N SER A 123 -6.41 -24.66 -8.18
CA SER A 123 -7.43 -24.42 -7.16
C SER A 123 -7.35 -25.47 -6.06
N PHE A 124 -8.13 -25.32 -5.01
CA PHE A 124 -8.21 -26.33 -3.94
C PHE A 124 -8.58 -27.73 -4.47
N ALA A 125 -9.42 -27.80 -5.50
CA ALA A 125 -9.81 -29.05 -6.16
C ALA A 125 -8.78 -29.53 -7.20
N TRP A 126 -7.90 -28.66 -7.69
CA TRP A 126 -6.88 -28.95 -8.70
C TRP A 126 -5.52 -28.43 -8.22
N LYS A 127 -4.85 -29.23 -7.39
CA LYS A 127 -3.57 -28.87 -6.77
C LYS A 127 -2.42 -28.98 -7.76
N ARG A 128 -1.37 -28.20 -7.52
CA ARG A 128 -0.10 -28.21 -8.26
C ARG A 128 0.79 -29.38 -7.82
N THR A 129 0.34 -30.62 -8.00
CA THR A 129 1.04 -31.84 -7.55
C THR A 129 0.95 -32.94 -8.60
N GLY A 130 1.84 -33.94 -8.51
CA GLY A 130 1.83 -35.10 -9.38
C GLY A 130 1.96 -34.73 -10.87
N GLU A 131 1.07 -35.25 -11.69
CA GLU A 131 1.06 -35.04 -13.14
C GLU A 131 0.88 -33.56 -13.53
N ALA A 132 0.09 -32.79 -12.77
CA ALA A 132 -0.12 -31.36 -13.00
C ALA A 132 1.20 -30.57 -12.89
N PHE A 133 2.03 -30.88 -11.91
CA PHE A 133 3.33 -30.26 -11.77
C PHE A 133 4.35 -30.79 -12.80
N ALA A 134 4.34 -32.10 -13.09
CA ALA A 134 5.27 -32.71 -14.03
C ALA A 134 5.14 -32.18 -15.47
N ASN A 135 3.94 -31.73 -15.85
CA ASN A 135 3.64 -31.18 -17.18
C ASN A 135 3.64 -29.63 -17.21
N GLU A 136 3.98 -28.98 -16.11
CA GLU A 136 4.00 -27.52 -16.06
C GLU A 136 5.19 -26.96 -16.84
N THR A 137 4.93 -26.00 -17.71
CA THR A 137 5.94 -25.33 -18.53
C THR A 137 6.00 -23.84 -18.24
N VAL A 138 7.16 -23.26 -18.48
CA VAL A 138 7.38 -21.80 -18.43
C VAL A 138 8.10 -21.35 -19.70
N PHE A 139 7.82 -20.13 -20.14
CA PHE A 139 8.45 -19.51 -21.28
C PHE A 139 9.59 -18.63 -20.83
N LEU A 140 10.84 -18.93 -21.26
CA LEU A 140 12.07 -18.29 -20.80
C LEU A 140 13.05 -18.04 -21.96
N PRO A 141 14.01 -17.10 -21.81
CA PRO A 141 15.17 -17.01 -22.70
C PRO A 141 15.91 -18.34 -22.75
N VAL A 142 16.22 -18.80 -23.95
CA VAL A 142 16.96 -20.06 -24.18
C VAL A 142 18.19 -19.85 -25.03
N LEU A 143 19.20 -20.68 -24.80
CA LEU A 143 20.38 -20.81 -25.65
C LEU A 143 20.03 -21.58 -26.95
N THR A 144 20.96 -21.61 -27.90
CA THR A 144 20.77 -22.30 -29.18
C THR A 144 20.55 -23.81 -29.07
N ASP A 145 20.95 -24.39 -27.94
CA ASP A 145 20.70 -25.82 -27.61
C ASP A 145 19.36 -26.07 -26.91
N GLY A 146 18.57 -25.00 -26.69
CA GLY A 146 17.29 -25.06 -25.98
C GLY A 146 17.37 -25.03 -24.46
N SER A 147 18.56 -24.96 -23.88
CA SER A 147 18.74 -24.83 -22.43
C SER A 147 18.42 -23.40 -21.94
N PRO A 148 18.06 -23.21 -20.65
CA PRO A 148 17.77 -21.88 -20.10
C PRO A 148 18.97 -20.94 -20.17
N ASP A 149 18.78 -19.73 -20.69
CA ASP A 149 19.82 -18.68 -20.67
C ASP A 149 19.78 -17.93 -19.35
N TRP A 150 20.46 -18.46 -18.34
CA TRP A 150 20.58 -17.87 -17.00
C TRP A 150 21.24 -16.49 -17.01
N ASP A 151 22.18 -16.25 -17.94
CA ASP A 151 22.89 -14.98 -18.02
C ASP A 151 21.96 -13.87 -18.59
N ALA A 152 21.16 -14.17 -19.63
CA ALA A 152 20.18 -13.26 -20.15
C ALA A 152 19.10 -12.90 -19.09
N MET A 153 18.64 -13.88 -18.32
CA MET A 153 17.70 -13.65 -17.21
C MET A 153 18.31 -12.71 -16.15
N GLU A 154 19.54 -12.96 -15.74
CA GLU A 154 20.27 -12.13 -14.77
C GLU A 154 20.45 -10.70 -15.27
N GLN A 155 20.98 -10.53 -16.48
CA GLN A 155 21.23 -9.21 -17.08
C GLN A 155 19.95 -8.39 -17.23
N THR A 156 18.84 -9.04 -17.63
CA THR A 156 17.54 -8.38 -17.75
C THR A 156 17.07 -7.87 -16.40
N MET A 157 17.12 -8.71 -15.36
CA MET A 157 16.65 -8.30 -14.02
C MET A 157 17.55 -7.20 -13.42
N ARG A 158 18.88 -7.30 -13.56
CA ARG A 158 19.81 -6.25 -13.11
C ARG A 158 19.47 -4.92 -13.77
N SER A 159 19.24 -4.92 -15.08
CA SER A 159 18.91 -3.70 -15.83
C SER A 159 17.56 -3.08 -15.37
N VAL A 160 16.57 -3.91 -15.05
CA VAL A 160 15.29 -3.46 -14.47
C VAL A 160 15.50 -2.82 -13.11
N VAL A 161 16.22 -3.49 -12.21
CA VAL A 161 16.49 -3.01 -10.85
C VAL A 161 17.32 -1.72 -10.86
N ASP A 162 18.36 -1.62 -11.68
CA ASP A 162 19.18 -0.41 -11.76
C ASP A 162 18.39 0.79 -12.28
N ARG A 163 17.48 0.57 -13.24
CA ARG A 163 16.53 1.59 -13.68
C ARG A 163 15.58 2.03 -12.56
N GLN A 164 15.08 1.10 -11.76
CA GLN A 164 14.22 1.42 -10.62
C GLN A 164 15.00 2.12 -9.49
N LYS A 165 16.25 1.71 -9.22
CA LYS A 165 17.12 2.40 -8.26
C LYS A 165 17.37 3.86 -8.66
N SER A 166 17.61 4.12 -9.95
CA SER A 166 17.77 5.49 -10.43
C SER A 166 16.52 6.33 -10.20
N LYS A 167 15.32 5.77 -10.46
CA LYS A 167 14.04 6.42 -10.15
C LYS A 167 13.85 6.65 -8.65
N LEU A 168 14.15 5.64 -7.82
CA LEU A 168 14.08 5.75 -6.36
C LEU A 168 15.06 6.80 -5.81
N GLY A 169 16.24 6.95 -6.42
CA GLY A 169 17.18 8.02 -6.08
C GLY A 169 16.56 9.41 -6.23
N VAL A 170 15.89 9.66 -7.36
CA VAL A 170 15.15 10.91 -7.59
C VAL A 170 14.04 11.10 -6.56
N VAL A 171 13.23 10.06 -6.31
CA VAL A 171 12.15 10.12 -5.30
C VAL A 171 12.72 10.37 -3.89
N SER A 172 13.85 9.74 -3.54
CA SER A 172 14.49 9.94 -2.24
C SER A 172 14.96 11.38 -2.05
N GLU A 173 15.53 12.01 -3.06
CA GLU A 173 15.92 13.42 -3.01
C GLU A 173 14.70 14.34 -2.87
N LEU A 174 13.61 14.06 -3.60
CA LEU A 174 12.36 14.80 -3.47
C LEU A 174 11.77 14.69 -2.05
N VAL A 175 11.80 13.50 -1.45
CA VAL A 175 11.33 13.28 -0.07
C VAL A 175 12.20 14.02 0.93
N LYS A 176 13.52 14.02 0.77
CA LYS A 176 14.45 14.76 1.66
C LYS A 176 14.22 16.28 1.59
N SER A 177 13.99 16.80 0.39
CA SER A 177 13.71 18.23 0.22
C SER A 177 12.41 18.67 0.86
N ALA A 178 11.45 17.75 1.01
CA ALA A 178 10.13 18.00 1.57
C ALA A 178 10.06 17.92 3.11
N CYS A 179 11.09 17.45 3.77
CA CYS A 179 11.12 17.24 5.23
C CYS A 179 11.86 18.37 5.96
N THR A 180 11.51 19.63 5.70
CA THR A 180 11.96 20.72 6.58
C THR A 180 11.10 20.69 7.85
N PRO A 181 11.66 20.46 9.04
CA PRO A 181 10.89 20.50 10.27
C PRO A 181 10.22 21.86 10.44
N VAL A 182 8.92 21.86 10.72
CA VAL A 182 8.23 23.09 11.12
C VAL A 182 8.62 23.40 12.55
N ASP A 183 9.16 24.61 12.80
CA ASP A 183 9.43 25.07 14.16
C ASP A 183 8.10 25.18 14.91
N VAL A 184 7.99 24.44 16.02
CA VAL A 184 6.79 24.42 16.87
C VAL A 184 6.91 25.31 18.11
N SER A 185 8.00 26.07 18.25
CA SER A 185 8.29 26.91 19.42
C SER A 185 7.22 27.93 19.73
N PRO A 186 6.66 28.70 18.80
CA PRO A 186 5.61 29.67 19.11
C PRO A 186 4.20 29.11 18.93
N TRP A 187 3.90 27.90 19.42
CA TRP A 187 2.59 27.29 19.28
C TRP A 187 1.84 27.25 20.61
N ALA A 188 0.51 27.47 20.56
CA ALA A 188 -0.39 27.38 21.72
C ALA A 188 -1.54 26.41 21.49
N ASN A 189 -2.20 26.04 22.60
CA ASN A 189 -3.38 25.17 22.55
C ASN A 189 -4.66 25.98 22.38
N PHE A 190 -5.52 25.51 21.47
CA PHE A 190 -6.85 26.08 21.23
C PHE A 190 -7.89 24.96 21.26
N ARG A 191 -9.01 25.20 21.91
CA ARG A 191 -10.14 24.26 21.82
C ARG A 191 -10.74 24.30 20.42
N ILE A 192 -11.21 23.15 19.92
CA ILE A 192 -11.84 23.09 18.59
C ILE A 192 -13.05 24.00 18.51
N ASP A 193 -13.89 24.09 19.56
CA ASP A 193 -15.06 24.96 19.58
C ASP A 193 -14.76 26.48 19.66
N GLN A 194 -13.52 26.86 19.93
CA GLN A 194 -13.07 28.25 19.81
C GLN A 194 -12.75 28.66 18.37
N LEU A 195 -12.47 27.68 17.53
CA LEU A 195 -12.02 27.87 16.14
C LEU A 195 -13.10 27.47 15.12
N PHE A 196 -13.97 26.52 15.50
CA PHE A 196 -14.97 25.93 14.62
C PHE A 196 -16.32 25.79 15.29
N ASN A 197 -17.40 26.06 14.53
CA ASN A 197 -18.72 25.55 14.86
C ASN A 197 -18.82 24.09 14.37
N VAL A 198 -18.97 23.16 15.32
CA VAL A 198 -19.01 21.72 15.03
C VAL A 198 -20.47 21.23 14.95
N VAL A 199 -20.84 20.73 13.79
CA VAL A 199 -22.19 20.26 13.49
C VAL A 199 -22.15 18.79 13.07
N LYS A 200 -23.09 18.00 13.58
CA LYS A 200 -23.22 16.60 13.19
C LYS A 200 -23.86 16.48 11.81
N GLY A 201 -23.37 15.56 10.97
CA GLY A 201 -24.00 15.23 9.70
C GLY A 201 -25.33 14.51 9.85
N SER A 202 -26.04 14.32 8.75
CA SER A 202 -27.41 13.80 8.68
C SER A 202 -27.44 12.41 8.06
N ARG A 203 -28.15 11.48 8.71
CA ARG A 203 -28.29 10.11 8.21
C ARG A 203 -29.18 10.08 6.97
N LEU A 204 -28.69 9.43 5.90
CA LEU A 204 -29.45 9.07 4.72
C LEU A 204 -29.29 7.58 4.46
N ARG A 205 -30.40 6.83 4.51
CA ARG A 205 -30.36 5.38 4.28
C ARG A 205 -30.04 5.10 2.82
N SER A 206 -29.43 3.97 2.53
CA SER A 206 -29.11 3.57 1.16
C SER A 206 -30.33 3.45 0.26
N THR A 207 -31.48 3.05 0.83
CA THR A 207 -32.79 2.96 0.14
C THR A 207 -33.39 4.31 -0.25
N ASP A 208 -32.99 5.39 0.44
CA ASP A 208 -33.56 6.72 0.30
C ASP A 208 -32.66 7.63 -0.57
N ARG A 209 -31.52 7.11 -1.04
CA ARG A 209 -30.59 7.85 -1.91
C ARG A 209 -31.11 7.89 -3.33
N SER A 210 -31.20 9.09 -3.89
CA SER A 210 -31.45 9.31 -5.31
C SER A 210 -30.10 9.46 -6.06
N PRO A 211 -30.00 9.01 -7.32
CA PRO A 211 -28.82 9.25 -8.15
C PRO A 211 -28.60 10.74 -8.41
N GLY A 212 -27.35 11.19 -8.43
CA GLY A 212 -26.96 12.58 -8.71
C GLY A 212 -25.47 12.80 -8.58
N ASP A 213 -25.05 14.09 -8.55
CA ASP A 213 -23.65 14.49 -8.60
C ASP A 213 -23.15 15.12 -7.28
N ILE A 214 -23.98 15.14 -6.23
CA ILE A 214 -23.59 15.72 -4.93
C ILE A 214 -22.73 14.73 -4.18
N PRO A 215 -21.50 15.08 -3.77
CA PRO A 215 -20.63 14.22 -2.98
C PRO A 215 -21.31 13.80 -1.67
N TYR A 216 -21.31 12.51 -1.37
CA TYR A 216 -21.82 11.92 -0.14
C TYR A 216 -20.64 11.47 0.72
N VAL A 217 -20.30 12.27 1.74
CA VAL A 217 -19.16 12.04 2.63
C VAL A 217 -19.60 11.12 3.77
N GLY A 218 -18.96 9.95 3.82
CA GLY A 218 -19.19 8.91 4.82
C GLY A 218 -17.98 8.65 5.70
N ALA A 219 -18.09 7.65 6.58
CA ALA A 219 -17.01 7.20 7.45
C ALA A 219 -15.98 6.39 6.68
N SER A 220 -15.14 7.06 5.90
CA SER A 220 -14.08 6.47 5.08
C SER A 220 -12.77 7.25 5.28
N GLN A 221 -11.64 6.54 5.24
CA GLN A 221 -10.30 7.15 5.20
C GLN A 221 -9.75 7.33 3.77
N PHE A 222 -10.54 6.98 2.75
CA PHE A 222 -10.16 7.04 1.34
C PHE A 222 -11.02 8.05 0.59
N ASN A 223 -10.53 8.48 -0.58
CA ASN A 223 -11.25 9.31 -1.54
C ASN A 223 -11.88 10.56 -0.91
N ASN A 224 -11.14 11.30 -0.09
CA ASN A 224 -11.61 12.48 0.63
C ASN A 224 -12.91 12.25 1.45
N GLY A 225 -13.13 11.01 1.91
CA GLY A 225 -14.37 10.61 2.59
C GLY A 225 -15.57 10.37 1.67
N ILE A 226 -15.48 10.66 0.36
CA ILE A 226 -16.57 10.50 -0.59
C ILE A 226 -16.79 9.02 -0.87
N THR A 227 -17.94 8.51 -0.43
CA THR A 227 -18.32 7.10 -0.61
C THR A 227 -19.30 6.88 -1.75
N HIS A 228 -20.07 7.91 -2.11
CA HIS A 228 -21.09 7.90 -3.18
C HIS A 228 -21.31 9.30 -3.73
N TYR A 229 -22.08 9.38 -4.81
CA TYR A 229 -22.69 10.61 -5.32
C TYR A 229 -24.20 10.45 -5.27
N ILE A 230 -24.92 11.49 -4.85
CA ILE A 230 -26.38 11.47 -4.61
C ILE A 230 -27.05 12.70 -5.21
N GLY A 231 -28.38 12.62 -5.42
CA GLY A 231 -29.22 13.74 -5.86
C GLY A 231 -30.07 14.37 -4.75
N ASN A 232 -29.98 13.85 -3.50
CA ASN A 232 -30.67 14.41 -2.34
C ASN A 232 -30.00 15.71 -1.92
N ASP A 233 -30.79 16.76 -1.62
CA ASP A 233 -30.30 18.12 -1.34
C ASP A 233 -30.85 18.76 -0.03
N GLU A 234 -31.60 18.02 0.80
CA GLU A 234 -32.24 18.53 1.99
C GLU A 234 -31.27 18.91 3.12
N HIS A 235 -30.06 18.31 3.17
CA HIS A 235 -29.08 18.50 4.22
C HIS A 235 -27.67 18.74 3.66
N ILE A 236 -27.58 19.70 2.75
CA ILE A 236 -26.30 20.02 2.10
C ILE A 236 -25.49 20.97 2.98
N HIS A 237 -24.22 20.60 3.15
CA HIS A 237 -23.20 21.46 3.74
C HIS A 237 -22.48 22.22 2.61
N PRO A 238 -22.18 23.50 2.79
CA PRO A 238 -21.36 24.25 1.83
C PRO A 238 -19.92 23.72 1.84
N GLY A 239 -19.18 23.95 0.75
CA GLY A 239 -17.75 23.77 0.71
C GLY A 239 -16.97 24.76 1.60
N GLY A 240 -15.64 24.61 1.66
CA GLY A 240 -14.77 25.45 2.47
C GLY A 240 -14.75 25.08 3.95
N VAL A 241 -15.01 23.80 4.28
CA VAL A 241 -15.09 23.28 5.65
C VAL A 241 -14.26 22.02 5.84
N LEU A 242 -14.05 21.60 7.10
CA LEU A 242 -13.46 20.31 7.43
C LEU A 242 -14.55 19.29 7.79
N THR A 243 -14.30 18.03 7.46
CA THR A 243 -15.09 16.89 7.93
C THR A 243 -14.24 16.01 8.81
N VAL A 244 -14.79 15.51 9.91
CA VAL A 244 -14.11 14.63 10.87
C VAL A 244 -14.96 13.40 11.14
N CYS A 245 -14.42 12.23 10.87
CA CYS A 245 -15.04 10.96 11.24
C CYS A 245 -15.03 10.79 12.76
N TYR A 246 -16.21 10.61 13.39
CA TYR A 246 -16.26 10.29 14.82
C TYR A 246 -16.62 8.82 15.09
N ASN A 247 -17.04 8.08 14.07
CA ASN A 247 -17.37 6.66 14.11
C ASN A 247 -16.77 5.98 12.87
N GLY A 248 -16.23 4.75 13.00
CA GLY A 248 -15.47 4.10 11.94
C GLY A 248 -13.99 4.43 12.05
N PRO A 249 -13.33 5.01 11.04
CA PRO A 249 -11.95 5.49 11.12
C PRO A 249 -11.89 6.81 11.88
N VAL A 250 -12.02 6.72 13.22
CA VAL A 250 -12.14 7.88 14.13
C VAL A 250 -10.97 8.84 13.94
N GLY A 251 -11.27 10.12 13.84
CA GLY A 251 -10.30 11.19 13.69
C GLY A 251 -9.94 11.53 12.25
N THR A 252 -10.22 10.66 11.27
CA THR A 252 -9.94 10.98 9.85
C THR A 252 -10.58 12.30 9.47
N THR A 253 -9.75 13.24 9.01
CA THR A 253 -10.13 14.63 8.76
C THR A 253 -9.83 15.03 7.33
N PHE A 254 -10.82 15.60 6.64
CA PHE A 254 -10.69 16.04 5.25
C PHE A 254 -11.18 17.47 5.06
N TYR A 255 -10.55 18.21 4.17
CA TYR A 255 -11.05 19.46 3.62
C TYR A 255 -12.05 19.17 2.49
N GLN A 256 -13.23 19.77 2.55
CA GLN A 256 -14.26 19.66 1.52
C GLN A 256 -14.32 20.99 0.74
N PRO A 257 -13.88 21.00 -0.53
CA PRO A 257 -13.84 22.23 -1.34
C PRO A 257 -15.23 22.63 -1.87
N GLU A 258 -16.12 21.65 -2.08
CA GLU A 258 -17.43 21.82 -2.71
C GLU A 258 -18.55 21.47 -1.76
N ALA A 259 -19.79 21.79 -2.15
CA ALA A 259 -20.98 21.42 -1.38
C ALA A 259 -21.16 19.88 -1.36
N PHE A 260 -21.60 19.35 -0.22
CA PHE A 260 -21.68 17.91 0.01
C PHE A 260 -22.76 17.55 1.03
N TRP A 261 -23.13 16.28 1.10
CA TRP A 261 -23.90 15.70 2.20
C TRP A 261 -22.96 14.93 3.15
N ALA A 262 -23.02 15.18 4.45
CA ALA A 262 -22.31 14.42 5.47
C ALA A 262 -23.21 13.40 6.15
N THR A 263 -22.75 12.14 6.31
CA THR A 263 -23.47 11.11 7.08
C THR A 263 -23.48 11.43 8.57
N ASP A 264 -24.35 10.76 9.31
CA ASP A 264 -24.42 10.89 10.78
C ASP A 264 -23.20 10.29 11.52
N ASP A 265 -22.22 9.70 10.83
CA ASP A 265 -20.94 9.25 11.37
C ASP A 265 -19.81 10.28 11.18
N VAL A 266 -20.13 11.42 10.58
CA VAL A 266 -19.18 12.50 10.26
C VAL A 266 -19.65 13.79 10.89
N ASN A 267 -18.77 14.51 11.57
CA ASN A 267 -18.97 15.88 12.02
C ASN A 267 -18.38 16.86 11.01
N VAL A 268 -19.05 18.00 10.81
CA VAL A 268 -18.63 19.09 9.93
C VAL A 268 -18.17 20.27 10.78
N LEU A 269 -16.98 20.76 10.53
CA LEU A 269 -16.33 21.84 11.26
C LEU A 269 -16.33 23.12 10.39
N TYR A 270 -17.18 24.06 10.73
CA TYR A 270 -17.26 25.36 10.07
C TYR A 270 -16.31 26.35 10.75
N PRO A 271 -15.34 26.93 10.07
CA PRO A 271 -14.44 27.90 10.67
C PRO A 271 -15.22 29.13 11.16
N LEU A 272 -14.92 29.60 12.39
CA LEU A 272 -15.52 30.80 12.97
C LEU A 272 -14.87 32.08 12.42
N SER A 273 -13.68 31.97 11.86
CA SER A 273 -12.97 33.06 11.19
C SER A 273 -12.90 32.79 9.69
N THR A 274 -12.79 33.85 8.90
CA THR A 274 -12.49 33.69 7.46
C THR A 274 -11.06 33.23 7.31
N VAL A 275 -10.89 32.00 6.84
CA VAL A 275 -9.57 31.36 6.62
C VAL A 275 -9.49 30.78 5.21
N SER A 276 -8.28 30.69 4.68
CA SER A 276 -8.05 30.12 3.34
C SER A 276 -8.18 28.59 3.34
N PRO A 277 -8.41 27.96 2.16
CA PRO A 277 -8.33 26.51 1.99
C PRO A 277 -7.02 25.92 2.50
N GLU A 278 -5.91 26.60 2.24
CA GLU A 278 -4.58 26.19 2.66
C GLU A 278 -4.44 26.14 4.19
N THR A 279 -5.05 27.11 4.89
CA THR A 279 -5.11 27.11 6.36
C THR A 279 -5.89 25.89 6.87
N LEU A 280 -7.01 25.55 6.26
CA LEU A 280 -7.79 24.36 6.63
C LEU A 280 -7.04 23.08 6.35
N LEU A 281 -6.32 22.99 5.21
CA LEU A 281 -5.44 21.87 4.89
C LEU A 281 -4.27 21.75 5.89
N PHE A 282 -3.76 22.86 6.44
CA PHE A 282 -2.75 22.84 7.48
C PHE A 282 -3.30 22.28 8.80
N ILE A 283 -4.53 22.63 9.15
CA ILE A 283 -5.16 22.23 10.42
C ILE A 283 -5.65 20.79 10.39
N ALA A 284 -6.12 20.28 9.23
CA ALA A 284 -6.71 18.96 9.12
C ALA A 284 -5.84 17.84 9.72
N PRO A 285 -4.55 17.67 9.40
CA PRO A 285 -3.70 16.62 9.98
C PRO A 285 -3.46 16.81 11.50
N ILE A 286 -3.57 18.04 12.01
CA ILE A 286 -3.45 18.30 13.44
C ILE A 286 -4.67 17.79 14.19
N ILE A 287 -5.88 18.03 13.65
CA ILE A 287 -7.13 17.47 14.18
C ILE A 287 -7.11 15.95 14.10
N GLU A 288 -6.70 15.38 12.97
CA GLU A 288 -6.57 13.93 12.78
C GLU A 288 -5.63 13.31 13.81
N LYS A 289 -4.48 13.96 14.08
CA LYS A 289 -3.53 13.53 15.12
C LYS A 289 -4.16 13.50 16.53
N VAL A 290 -5.01 14.46 16.86
CA VAL A 290 -5.75 14.45 18.14
C VAL A 290 -6.81 13.35 18.12
N GLY A 291 -7.55 13.21 17.03
CA GLY A 291 -8.57 12.18 16.84
C GLY A 291 -8.02 10.76 16.90
N SER A 292 -6.75 10.54 16.52
CA SER A 292 -6.10 9.22 16.59
C SER A 292 -5.90 8.68 18.01
N ASN A 293 -6.11 9.49 19.04
CA ASN A 293 -6.13 9.04 20.43
C ASN A 293 -7.46 8.36 20.82
N TYR A 294 -8.49 8.43 19.97
CA TYR A 294 -9.78 7.79 20.18
C TYR A 294 -9.87 6.51 19.33
N ALA A 295 -10.56 5.50 19.86
CA ALA A 295 -10.77 4.21 19.19
C ALA A 295 -12.24 4.01 18.82
N TYR A 296 -12.52 2.99 18.01
CA TYR A 296 -13.89 2.60 17.65
C TYR A 296 -14.79 2.36 18.88
N ILE A 297 -14.22 1.87 19.99
CA ILE A 297 -14.94 1.61 21.26
C ILE A 297 -15.27 2.93 21.97
N ASP A 298 -14.39 3.94 21.90
CA ASP A 298 -14.51 5.19 22.67
C ASP A 298 -14.94 6.38 21.81
N LYS A 299 -15.43 6.19 20.63
CA LYS A 299 -15.93 7.19 19.66
C LYS A 299 -15.64 8.65 20.06
N TRP A 300 -15.07 9.44 19.19
CA TRP A 300 -14.84 10.85 19.47
C TRP A 300 -16.15 11.66 19.42
N LYS A 301 -16.95 11.58 20.49
CA LYS A 301 -18.26 12.19 20.58
C LYS A 301 -18.21 13.70 20.32
N LEU A 302 -19.32 14.28 19.89
CA LEU A 302 -19.43 15.69 19.51
C LEU A 302 -18.91 16.65 20.60
N GLU A 303 -19.29 16.44 21.85
CA GLU A 303 -18.88 17.34 22.96
C GLU A 303 -17.39 17.15 23.31
N ASP A 304 -16.88 15.91 23.22
CA ASP A 304 -15.46 15.64 23.43
C ASP A 304 -14.62 16.25 22.30
N MET A 305 -15.13 16.25 21.06
CA MET A 305 -14.48 16.89 19.92
C MET A 305 -14.44 18.40 20.08
N LYS A 306 -15.54 19.03 20.46
CA LYS A 306 -15.61 20.48 20.76
C LYS A 306 -14.60 20.89 21.84
N ALA A 307 -14.51 20.09 22.92
CA ALA A 307 -13.63 20.36 24.06
C ALA A 307 -12.17 20.02 23.82
N ALA A 308 -11.88 19.24 22.76
CA ALA A 308 -10.50 18.83 22.46
C ALA A 308 -9.63 20.01 22.08
N ASN A 309 -8.33 19.92 22.51
CA ASN A 309 -7.33 20.93 22.21
C ASN A 309 -6.50 20.50 21.00
N ILE A 310 -6.30 21.42 20.08
CA ILE A 310 -5.31 21.32 19.01
C ILE A 310 -4.22 22.36 19.23
N LYS A 311 -2.99 22.05 18.86
CA LYS A 311 -1.85 22.95 19.00
C LYS A 311 -1.61 23.64 17.66
N LEU A 312 -1.68 24.97 17.63
CA LEU A 312 -1.49 25.79 16.44
C LEU A 312 -0.41 26.84 16.64
N PRO A 313 0.28 27.27 15.55
CA PRO A 313 1.18 28.41 15.60
C PRO A 313 0.41 29.68 16.00
N VAL A 314 1.09 30.55 16.77
CA VAL A 314 0.52 31.80 17.25
C VAL A 314 1.32 33.00 16.77
N ASP A 315 0.60 34.11 16.53
CA ASP A 315 1.18 35.39 16.25
C ASP A 315 1.71 36.08 17.53
N VAL A 316 2.21 37.28 17.40
CA VAL A 316 2.76 38.08 18.50
C VAL A 316 1.74 38.43 19.60
N THR A 317 0.44 38.29 19.33
CA THR A 317 -0.66 38.52 20.26
C THR A 317 -1.08 37.27 21.01
N GLY A 318 -0.59 36.08 20.58
CA GLY A 318 -1.02 34.78 21.08
C GLY A 318 -2.29 34.24 20.39
N ALA A 319 -2.77 34.89 19.35
CA ALA A 319 -3.85 34.38 18.50
C ALA A 319 -3.32 33.40 17.45
N PRO A 320 -4.16 32.54 16.85
CA PRO A 320 -3.71 31.66 15.76
C PRO A 320 -3.12 32.46 14.59
N ASP A 321 -1.90 32.10 14.18
CA ASP A 321 -1.23 32.74 13.04
C ASP A 321 -1.71 32.15 11.70
N TRP A 322 -2.88 32.64 11.25
CA TRP A 322 -3.49 32.22 10.00
C TRP A 322 -2.60 32.45 8.79
N ALA A 323 -1.84 33.57 8.78
CA ALA A 323 -0.96 33.93 7.69
C ALA A 323 0.23 32.96 7.57
N PHE A 324 0.81 32.57 8.69
CA PHE A 324 1.85 31.54 8.72
C PHE A 324 1.32 30.20 8.20
N MET A 325 0.17 29.74 8.70
CA MET A 325 -0.41 28.46 8.29
C MET A 325 -0.72 28.43 6.79
N GLU A 326 -1.29 29.50 6.25
CA GLU A 326 -1.57 29.63 4.82
C GLU A 326 -0.27 29.60 4.01
N SER A 327 0.72 30.40 4.37
CA SER A 327 2.00 30.48 3.68
C SER A 327 2.75 29.15 3.70
N ALA A 328 2.80 28.49 4.85
CA ALA A 328 3.47 27.19 5.02
C ALA A 328 2.82 26.13 4.13
N MET A 329 1.48 26.09 4.06
CA MET A 329 0.76 25.13 3.23
C MET A 329 0.90 25.45 1.74
N LYS A 330 0.85 26.72 1.33
CA LYS A 330 1.11 27.12 -0.07
C LYS A 330 2.48 26.67 -0.52
N THR A 331 3.51 26.93 0.27
CA THR A 331 4.88 26.48 -0.02
C THR A 331 4.96 24.96 -0.19
N LEU A 332 4.30 24.22 0.72
CA LEU A 332 4.26 22.76 0.65
C LEU A 332 3.55 22.26 -0.62
N LEU A 333 2.41 22.85 -0.99
CA LEU A 333 1.65 22.47 -2.18
C LEU A 333 2.42 22.78 -3.48
N GLU A 334 3.09 23.95 -3.56
CA GLU A 334 3.95 24.30 -4.68
C GLU A 334 5.12 23.32 -4.83
N GLN A 335 5.77 22.96 -3.72
CA GLN A 335 6.81 21.95 -3.68
C GLN A 335 6.31 20.59 -4.17
N LYS A 336 5.14 20.13 -3.69
CA LYS A 336 4.55 18.88 -4.13
C LYS A 336 4.10 18.89 -5.58
N ALA A 337 3.63 20.01 -6.10
CA ALA A 337 3.33 20.16 -7.53
C ALA A 337 4.61 20.03 -8.38
N ALA A 338 5.71 20.65 -7.95
CA ALA A 338 7.01 20.50 -8.62
C ALA A 338 7.51 19.03 -8.55
N ASP A 339 7.40 18.38 -7.38
CA ASP A 339 7.74 16.97 -7.19
C ASP A 339 6.94 16.05 -8.14
N LEU A 340 5.63 16.28 -8.28
CA LEU A 340 4.76 15.53 -9.19
C LEU A 340 5.17 15.71 -10.65
N ASN A 341 5.54 16.91 -11.06
CA ASN A 341 6.03 17.18 -12.43
C ASN A 341 7.30 16.37 -12.72
N VAL A 342 8.23 16.29 -11.77
CA VAL A 342 9.44 15.46 -11.92
C VAL A 342 9.08 13.98 -12.00
N LEU A 343 8.16 13.49 -11.15
CA LEU A 343 7.69 12.11 -11.17
C LEU A 343 6.99 11.75 -12.48
N GLN A 344 6.17 12.65 -13.05
CA GLN A 344 5.52 12.45 -14.34
C GLN A 344 6.54 12.25 -15.49
N GLN A 345 7.69 12.94 -15.45
CA GLN A 345 8.75 12.75 -16.44
C GLN A 345 9.42 11.36 -16.34
N LEU A 346 9.32 10.68 -15.20
CA LEU A 346 9.83 9.33 -15.01
C LEU A 346 8.86 8.25 -15.51
N LEU A 347 7.60 8.59 -15.79
CA LEU A 347 6.62 7.66 -16.35
C LEU A 347 6.83 7.49 -17.87
N PRO A 348 6.60 6.28 -18.42
CA PRO A 348 6.59 6.09 -19.87
C PRO A 348 5.50 6.96 -20.52
N GLN A 349 5.83 7.64 -21.59
CA GLN A 349 4.88 8.54 -22.28
C GLN A 349 3.61 7.84 -22.79
N SER A 350 3.63 6.51 -22.92
CA SER A 350 2.46 5.70 -23.31
C SER A 350 1.42 5.53 -22.20
N GLU A 351 1.74 5.82 -20.93
CA GLU A 351 0.83 5.67 -19.79
C GLU A 351 0.10 6.98 -19.44
N VAL A 352 0.55 8.11 -19.97
CA VAL A 352 -0.04 9.44 -19.67
C VAL A 352 -1.33 9.71 -20.45
N GLN A 353 -1.60 8.98 -21.53
CA GLN A 353 -2.79 9.17 -22.38
C GLN A 353 -4.05 8.41 -21.92
N GLY A 354 -3.99 7.65 -20.83
CA GLY A 354 -5.09 6.81 -20.34
C GLY A 354 -5.79 7.29 -19.06
N VAL A 355 -5.42 8.49 -18.54
CA VAL A 355 -6.00 9.04 -17.31
C VAL A 355 -6.51 10.45 -17.61
N VAL A 356 -7.60 10.55 -18.33
CA VAL A 356 -8.50 11.72 -18.38
C VAL A 356 -9.93 11.22 -18.35
#